data_205369d4985d1f2f1adea8bf159e6770
#
_entry.id   205369d4985d1f2f1adea8bf159e6770
#
_cell.length_a   1.000
_cell.length_b   1.000
_cell.length_c   1.000
_cell.angle_alpha   90.00
_cell.angle_beta   90.00
_cell.angle_gamma   90.00
#
_symmetry.space_group_name_H-M   'P 1'
#
loop_
_entity.id
_entity.type
_entity.pdbx_description
1 polymer ?
#
loop_
_entity_poly.entity_id
_entity_poly.type
_entity_poly.pdbx_seq_one_letter_code
_entity_poly.pdbx_strand_id
1 'polypeptide(L)'
;SGTITREDVLEMYPIGKEGKIRNIQVHGQNQDKCYAGQRVAINLSNVKKKEIRRGCVLAPKNSMKNTDLLDVKLKVLEDSMRILTNHERLHLYTGTSEILCRAVLLDKEQIGPGEEGLVQLRLEEEIAVKRGDRFVVRFYSPMETIGGGIVLEPNPVRKKRFDAQAIEELKKKESGSLGDVMELQIKEHGDTMITLAELAKVMAHSVDELKEYLEELEESGTIFVFPMKKDTYLWHRDSEFAVRQKIEETLQKYHSEHPYRYGMKKAEIHNTFLKKIKPNIFDAYIERMTGENVYGRREEYLSLPGYEVPKDAMYLQTEKLIEDTFEKAGYDF
;
A
#
# COMPACT_ATOMS: atom_id res chain seq x y z
N SER A 1 2.13 -18.59 11.59
CA SER A 1 3.57 -18.53 11.76
C SER A 1 3.93 -17.72 12.99
N GLY A 2 5.10 -17.93 13.59
CA GLY A 2 5.60 -17.18 14.75
C GLY A 2 5.29 -17.80 16.09
N THR A 3 5.42 -16.99 17.13
CA THR A 3 5.24 -17.36 18.54
C THR A 3 4.17 -16.49 19.16
N ILE A 4 3.34 -17.08 20.00
CA ILE A 4 2.31 -16.38 20.78
C ILE A 4 2.63 -16.59 22.27
N THR A 5 2.53 -15.52 23.05
CA THR A 5 2.79 -15.52 24.50
C THR A 5 1.54 -15.08 25.30
N ARG A 6 1.52 -15.35 26.61
CA ARG A 6 0.43 -14.92 27.52
C ARG A 6 0.31 -13.39 27.69
N GLU A 7 1.36 -12.66 27.29
CA GLU A 7 1.39 -11.19 27.37
C GLU A 7 0.77 -10.52 26.13
N ASP A 8 0.60 -11.28 25.02
CA ASP A 8 0.18 -10.72 23.74
C ASP A 8 -1.27 -10.24 23.80
N VAL A 9 -1.48 -9.09 23.10
CA VAL A 9 -2.80 -8.59 22.75
C VAL A 9 -3.00 -8.80 21.27
N LEU A 10 -3.97 -9.64 20.92
CA LEU A 10 -4.26 -9.99 19.53
C LEU A 10 -5.61 -9.46 19.09
N GLU A 11 -5.72 -9.18 17.82
CA GLU A 11 -6.99 -8.83 17.15
C GLU A 11 -7.56 -10.05 16.45
N MET A 12 -8.88 -10.23 16.58
CA MET A 12 -9.64 -11.30 15.93
C MET A 12 -10.27 -10.81 14.64
N TYR A 13 -9.87 -11.35 13.53
CA TYR A 13 -10.38 -11.04 12.20
C TYR A 13 -11.41 -12.09 11.73
N PRO A 14 -12.45 -11.73 10.96
CA PRO A 14 -12.80 -10.39 10.50
C PRO A 14 -13.59 -9.54 11.50
N ILE A 15 -13.75 -9.97 12.75
CA ILE A 15 -14.63 -9.38 13.78
C ILE A 15 -14.11 -8.01 14.25
N GLY A 16 -12.79 -7.76 14.20
CA GLY A 16 -12.17 -6.51 14.62
C GLY A 16 -12.12 -6.32 16.15
N LYS A 17 -12.17 -7.42 16.95
CA LYS A 17 -12.10 -7.35 18.41
C LYS A 17 -10.73 -7.72 18.92
N GLU A 18 -10.24 -6.92 19.86
CA GLU A 18 -8.99 -7.17 20.56
C GLU A 18 -9.24 -8.02 21.83
N GLY A 19 -8.34 -8.95 22.07
CA GLY A 19 -8.31 -9.74 23.28
C GLY A 19 -6.89 -9.97 23.79
N LYS A 20 -6.69 -9.75 25.10
CA LYS A 20 -5.47 -10.16 25.77
C LYS A 20 -5.53 -11.66 26.05
N ILE A 21 -4.44 -12.36 25.81
CA ILE A 21 -4.33 -13.79 26.10
C ILE A 21 -4.25 -14.00 27.62
N ARG A 22 -5.22 -14.75 28.14
CA ARG A 22 -5.27 -15.12 29.58
C ARG A 22 -4.57 -16.45 29.85
N ASN A 23 -4.76 -17.41 28.96
CA ASN A 23 -4.20 -18.73 29.09
C ASN A 23 -3.95 -19.36 27.71
N ILE A 24 -2.89 -20.16 27.64
CA ILE A 24 -2.53 -20.96 26.46
C ILE A 24 -2.45 -22.41 26.91
N GLN A 25 -3.08 -23.32 26.16
CA GLN A 25 -2.96 -24.77 26.38
C GLN A 25 -2.52 -25.46 25.08
N VAL A 26 -1.50 -26.29 25.21
CA VAL A 26 -1.00 -27.17 24.15
C VAL A 26 -1.08 -28.59 24.66
N HIS A 27 -1.77 -29.46 23.93
CA HIS A 27 -2.04 -30.86 24.35
C HIS A 27 -2.64 -30.99 25.75
N GLY A 28 -3.51 -30.05 26.13
CA GLY A 28 -4.19 -30.05 27.44
C GLY A 28 -3.34 -29.53 28.61
N GLN A 29 -2.10 -29.14 28.38
CA GLN A 29 -1.22 -28.57 29.40
C GLN A 29 -1.08 -27.06 29.23
N ASN A 30 -1.09 -26.34 30.35
CA ASN A 30 -0.88 -24.90 30.34
C ASN A 30 0.58 -24.58 29.95
N GLN A 31 0.72 -23.61 29.04
CA GLN A 31 2.03 -23.14 28.55
C GLN A 31 2.07 -21.60 28.59
N ASP A 32 3.25 -21.04 28.77
CA ASP A 32 3.42 -19.57 28.72
C ASP A 32 3.53 -19.06 27.27
N LYS A 33 3.91 -19.94 26.33
CA LYS A 33 4.02 -19.62 24.91
C LYS A 33 3.74 -20.84 24.04
N CYS A 34 3.34 -20.58 22.81
CA CYS A 34 3.14 -21.60 21.78
C CYS A 34 3.75 -21.16 20.45
N TYR A 35 4.00 -22.14 19.57
CA TYR A 35 4.75 -21.98 18.34
C TYR A 35 3.95 -22.40 17.12
N ALA A 36 4.39 -21.96 15.95
CA ALA A 36 3.83 -22.38 14.67
C ALA A 36 3.77 -23.92 14.56
N GLY A 37 2.71 -24.41 13.93
CA GLY A 37 2.46 -25.85 13.72
C GLY A 37 1.78 -26.55 14.89
N GLN A 38 1.59 -25.91 16.04
CA GLN A 38 0.91 -26.49 17.19
C GLN A 38 -0.60 -26.28 17.12
N ARG A 39 -1.38 -27.28 17.60
CA ARG A 39 -2.80 -27.09 17.93
C ARG A 39 -2.91 -26.50 19.33
N VAL A 40 -3.46 -25.30 19.41
CA VAL A 40 -3.46 -24.48 20.63
C VAL A 40 -4.87 -24.13 21.04
N ALA A 41 -5.19 -24.24 22.33
CA ALA A 41 -6.38 -23.64 22.92
C ALA A 41 -5.99 -22.32 23.59
N ILE A 42 -6.65 -21.23 23.20
CA ILE A 42 -6.36 -19.87 23.69
C ILE A 42 -7.59 -19.33 24.40
N ASN A 43 -7.40 -18.84 25.63
CA ASN A 43 -8.43 -18.09 26.36
C ASN A 43 -8.14 -16.59 26.19
N LEU A 44 -9.09 -15.87 25.59
CA LEU A 44 -9.01 -14.43 25.34
C LEU A 44 -9.87 -13.64 26.34
N SER A 45 -9.38 -12.50 26.80
CA SER A 45 -10.20 -11.51 27.48
C SER A 45 -11.09 -10.75 26.49
N ASN A 46 -12.19 -10.20 26.96
CA ASN A 46 -13.07 -9.29 26.20
C ASN A 46 -13.76 -9.90 24.96
N VAL A 47 -13.59 -11.19 24.70
CA VAL A 47 -14.22 -11.88 23.57
C VAL A 47 -15.11 -12.98 24.11
N LYS A 48 -16.43 -12.94 23.78
CA LYS A 48 -17.39 -13.95 24.21
C LYS A 48 -17.42 -15.10 23.21
N LYS A 49 -17.55 -16.35 23.70
CA LYS A 49 -17.60 -17.55 22.84
C LYS A 49 -18.62 -17.45 21.70
N LYS A 50 -19.77 -16.80 21.92
CA LYS A 50 -20.83 -16.62 20.91
C LYS A 50 -20.44 -15.65 19.78
N GLU A 51 -19.38 -14.88 19.96
CA GLU A 51 -18.89 -13.93 18.97
C GLU A 51 -17.84 -14.58 18.04
N ILE A 52 -17.27 -15.70 18.49
CA ILE A 52 -16.27 -16.44 17.73
C ILE A 52 -16.99 -17.42 16.82
N ARG A 53 -16.67 -17.37 15.54
CA ARG A 53 -17.12 -18.34 14.54
C ARG A 53 -15.93 -19.05 13.90
N ARG A 54 -16.20 -20.21 13.31
CA ARG A 54 -15.21 -20.92 12.49
C ARG A 54 -14.74 -19.98 11.36
N GLY A 55 -13.44 -19.94 11.08
CA GLY A 55 -12.87 -19.06 10.09
C GLY A 55 -12.23 -17.79 10.67
N CYS A 56 -12.45 -17.47 11.96
CA CYS A 56 -11.74 -16.36 12.58
C CYS A 56 -10.25 -16.62 12.68
N VAL A 57 -9.47 -15.56 12.45
CA VAL A 57 -8.00 -15.54 12.53
C VAL A 57 -7.59 -14.62 13.68
N LEU A 58 -6.64 -15.06 14.49
CA LEU A 58 -5.97 -14.22 15.50
C LEU A 58 -4.64 -13.76 14.94
N ALA A 59 -4.42 -12.46 14.94
CA ALA A 59 -3.16 -11.87 14.47
C ALA A 59 -2.81 -10.62 15.30
N PRO A 60 -1.58 -10.10 15.23
CA PRO A 60 -1.24 -8.84 15.86
C PRO A 60 -2.21 -7.72 15.43
N LYS A 61 -2.41 -6.78 16.33
CA LYS A 61 -3.31 -5.64 16.07
C LYS A 61 -2.88 -4.90 14.80
N ASN A 62 -3.86 -4.58 13.95
CA ASN A 62 -3.66 -3.88 12.69
C ASN A 62 -2.73 -4.59 11.68
N SER A 63 -2.47 -5.89 11.82
CA SER A 63 -1.60 -6.65 10.92
C SER A 63 -2.31 -7.28 9.72
N MET A 64 -3.65 -7.25 9.68
CA MET A 64 -4.44 -7.77 8.57
C MET A 64 -5.57 -6.81 8.22
N LYS A 65 -6.14 -6.99 7.05
CA LYS A 65 -7.32 -6.26 6.58
C LYS A 65 -8.41 -7.25 6.16
N ASN A 66 -9.66 -6.95 6.50
CA ASN A 66 -10.80 -7.70 5.99
C ASN A 66 -11.01 -7.41 4.51
N THR A 67 -11.41 -8.42 3.77
CA THR A 67 -11.63 -8.31 2.33
C THR A 67 -12.79 -9.19 1.87
N ASP A 68 -13.53 -8.72 0.89
CA ASP A 68 -14.52 -9.46 0.09
C ASP A 68 -14.03 -9.80 -1.31
N LEU A 69 -12.74 -9.48 -1.62
CA LEU A 69 -12.11 -9.73 -2.91
C LEU A 69 -10.76 -10.40 -2.73
N LEU A 70 -10.45 -11.37 -3.59
CA LEU A 70 -9.12 -12.00 -3.66
C LEU A 70 -8.70 -12.14 -5.11
N ASP A 71 -7.47 -11.73 -5.45
CA ASP A 71 -6.85 -12.15 -6.70
C ASP A 71 -6.01 -13.40 -6.42
N VAL A 72 -6.23 -14.42 -7.22
CA VAL A 72 -5.66 -15.74 -6.98
C VAL A 72 -5.11 -16.35 -8.27
N LYS A 73 -4.15 -17.24 -8.14
CA LYS A 73 -3.85 -18.24 -9.16
C LYS A 73 -4.61 -19.52 -8.79
N LEU A 74 -5.47 -19.97 -9.69
CA LEU A 74 -6.31 -21.15 -9.52
C LEU A 74 -5.92 -22.22 -10.52
N LYS A 75 -5.74 -23.45 -10.04
CA LYS A 75 -5.55 -24.65 -10.86
C LYS A 75 -6.76 -25.57 -10.73
N VAL A 76 -7.33 -25.98 -11.85
CA VAL A 76 -8.37 -27.02 -11.91
C VAL A 76 -7.69 -28.39 -11.85
N LEU A 77 -8.26 -29.32 -11.09
CA LEU A 77 -7.75 -30.67 -10.97
C LEU A 77 -7.77 -31.39 -12.35
N GLU A 78 -6.80 -32.25 -12.60
CA GLU A 78 -6.67 -32.98 -13.86
C GLU A 78 -7.82 -33.97 -14.08
N ASP A 79 -8.34 -34.55 -13.01
CA ASP A 79 -9.46 -35.49 -12.98
C ASP A 79 -10.84 -34.83 -12.88
N SER A 80 -10.90 -33.49 -12.91
CA SER A 80 -12.18 -32.78 -12.92
C SER A 80 -12.97 -33.10 -14.19
N MET A 81 -14.23 -33.47 -14.03
CA MET A 81 -15.14 -33.67 -15.16
C MET A 81 -15.73 -32.36 -15.69
N ARG A 82 -15.49 -31.25 -15.04
CA ARG A 82 -16.11 -29.96 -15.34
C ARG A 82 -15.07 -28.89 -15.59
N ILE A 83 -15.46 -27.94 -16.41
CA ILE A 83 -14.68 -26.75 -16.76
C ILE A 83 -15.16 -25.60 -15.85
N LEU A 84 -14.24 -24.79 -15.35
CA LEU A 84 -14.56 -23.55 -14.63
C LEU A 84 -14.89 -22.44 -15.63
N THR A 85 -16.09 -21.91 -15.52
CA THR A 85 -16.57 -20.80 -16.35
C THR A 85 -16.61 -19.48 -15.60
N ASN A 86 -16.69 -18.38 -16.35
CA ASN A 86 -16.76 -17.06 -15.75
C ASN A 86 -18.06 -16.84 -14.97
N HIS A 87 -17.97 -16.18 -13.80
CA HIS A 87 -19.06 -15.96 -12.83
C HIS A 87 -19.61 -17.22 -12.16
N GLU A 88 -18.94 -18.37 -12.30
CA GLU A 88 -19.31 -19.58 -11.58
C GLU A 88 -19.37 -19.34 -10.07
N ARG A 89 -20.42 -19.86 -9.40
CA ARG A 89 -20.55 -19.77 -7.95
C ARG A 89 -19.89 -20.97 -7.30
N LEU A 90 -19.00 -20.71 -6.37
CA LEU A 90 -18.15 -21.72 -5.74
C LEU A 90 -18.21 -21.63 -4.22
N HIS A 91 -17.93 -22.75 -3.55
CA HIS A 91 -17.49 -22.75 -2.15
C HIS A 91 -15.98 -22.57 -2.12
N LEU A 92 -15.50 -21.56 -1.41
CA LEU A 92 -14.09 -21.30 -1.13
C LEU A 92 -13.74 -21.81 0.27
N TYR A 93 -12.70 -22.61 0.36
CA TYR A 93 -12.14 -23.10 1.63
C TYR A 93 -10.72 -22.58 1.79
N THR A 94 -10.48 -21.77 2.83
CA THR A 94 -9.14 -21.28 3.17
C THR A 94 -8.97 -21.26 4.69
N GLY A 95 -7.85 -21.80 5.19
CA GLY A 95 -7.68 -22.04 6.62
C GLY A 95 -8.82 -22.89 7.18
N THR A 96 -9.63 -22.30 8.06
CA THR A 96 -10.83 -22.95 8.61
C THR A 96 -12.14 -22.32 8.10
N SER A 97 -12.06 -21.33 7.22
CA SER A 97 -13.21 -20.64 6.63
C SER A 97 -13.83 -21.48 5.50
N GLU A 98 -15.16 -21.40 5.40
CA GLU A 98 -15.95 -21.88 4.26
C GLU A 98 -16.88 -20.75 3.86
N ILE A 99 -16.74 -20.24 2.63
CA ILE A 99 -17.43 -19.04 2.16
C ILE A 99 -17.85 -19.22 0.72
N LEU A 100 -19.02 -18.71 0.38
CA LEU A 100 -19.48 -18.65 -0.99
C LEU A 100 -18.78 -17.50 -1.74
N CYS A 101 -18.41 -17.75 -2.97
CA CYS A 101 -17.79 -16.75 -3.84
C CYS A 101 -18.21 -16.93 -5.31
N ARG A 102 -17.91 -15.91 -6.11
CA ARG A 102 -18.01 -15.95 -7.56
C ARG A 102 -16.63 -15.79 -8.19
N ALA A 103 -16.30 -16.69 -9.13
CA ALA A 103 -15.05 -16.66 -9.86
C ALA A 103 -15.16 -15.74 -11.08
N VAL A 104 -14.35 -14.70 -11.16
CA VAL A 104 -14.19 -13.85 -12.36
C VAL A 104 -12.85 -14.20 -12.98
N LEU A 105 -12.89 -14.84 -14.14
CA LEU A 105 -11.70 -15.24 -14.88
C LEU A 105 -11.06 -14.01 -15.54
N LEU A 106 -9.79 -13.73 -15.25
CA LEU A 106 -9.14 -12.51 -15.70
C LEU A 106 -8.39 -12.66 -17.03
N ASP A 107 -7.76 -13.82 -17.26
CA ASP A 107 -6.83 -14.06 -18.37
C ASP A 107 -7.32 -15.12 -19.38
N LYS A 108 -8.42 -15.83 -19.07
CA LYS A 108 -8.97 -16.90 -19.91
C LYS A 108 -10.50 -16.81 -19.99
N GLU A 109 -11.08 -17.38 -21.05
CA GLU A 109 -12.55 -17.52 -21.16
C GLU A 109 -13.07 -18.61 -20.22
N GLN A 110 -12.31 -19.69 -20.09
CA GLN A 110 -12.60 -20.84 -19.23
C GLN A 110 -11.29 -21.49 -18.76
N ILE A 111 -11.33 -22.26 -17.68
CA ILE A 111 -10.20 -23.04 -17.18
C ILE A 111 -10.62 -24.52 -17.18
N GLY A 112 -9.97 -25.32 -18.01
CA GLY A 112 -10.21 -26.76 -18.14
C GLY A 112 -9.44 -27.61 -17.13
N PRO A 113 -9.68 -28.94 -17.11
CA PRO A 113 -8.94 -29.88 -16.28
C PRO A 113 -7.42 -29.78 -16.49
N GLY A 114 -6.66 -29.70 -15.41
CA GLY A 114 -5.21 -29.56 -15.43
C GLY A 114 -4.70 -28.14 -15.72
N GLU A 115 -5.57 -27.23 -16.15
CA GLU A 115 -5.18 -25.86 -16.48
C GLU A 115 -5.15 -24.96 -15.26
N GLU A 116 -4.38 -23.88 -15.40
CA GLU A 116 -4.28 -22.79 -14.43
C GLU A 116 -4.74 -21.46 -15.05
N GLY A 117 -5.23 -20.55 -14.22
CA GLY A 117 -5.62 -19.20 -14.65
C GLY A 117 -5.59 -18.19 -13.49
N LEU A 118 -5.57 -16.92 -13.86
CA LEU A 118 -5.71 -15.80 -12.94
C LEU A 118 -7.19 -15.51 -12.73
N VAL A 119 -7.61 -15.52 -11.47
CA VAL A 119 -9.02 -15.41 -11.10
C VAL A 119 -9.18 -14.37 -9.99
N GLN A 120 -10.17 -13.51 -10.11
CA GLN A 120 -10.64 -12.69 -9.00
C GLN A 120 -11.84 -13.39 -8.35
N LEU A 121 -11.69 -13.82 -7.09
CA LEU A 121 -12.77 -14.36 -6.28
C LEU A 121 -13.51 -13.23 -5.58
N ARG A 122 -14.82 -13.11 -5.83
CA ARG A 122 -15.71 -12.16 -5.16
C ARG A 122 -16.49 -12.90 -4.10
N LEU A 123 -16.21 -12.59 -2.85
CA LEU A 123 -16.71 -13.30 -1.70
C LEU A 123 -18.09 -12.76 -1.29
N GLU A 124 -18.94 -13.61 -0.73
CA GLU A 124 -20.23 -13.22 -0.16
C GLU A 124 -20.10 -12.77 1.31
N GLU A 125 -18.96 -13.04 1.96
CA GLU A 125 -18.63 -12.60 3.32
C GLU A 125 -17.16 -12.14 3.38
N GLU A 126 -16.87 -11.21 4.30
CA GLU A 126 -15.50 -10.77 4.54
C GLU A 126 -14.68 -11.83 5.28
N ILE A 127 -13.42 -11.96 4.88
CA ILE A 127 -12.41 -12.78 5.53
C ILE A 127 -11.11 -11.99 5.71
N ALA A 128 -10.19 -12.57 6.48
CA ALA A 128 -8.82 -12.10 6.55
C ALA A 128 -7.88 -13.23 6.12
N VAL A 129 -7.15 -12.98 5.07
CA VAL A 129 -6.14 -13.88 4.50
C VAL A 129 -4.90 -13.07 4.14
N LYS A 130 -3.80 -13.76 3.88
CA LYS A 130 -2.56 -13.14 3.42
C LYS A 130 -2.10 -13.74 2.10
N ARG A 131 -1.19 -13.04 1.43
CA ARG A 131 -0.54 -13.53 0.22
C ARG A 131 0.13 -14.88 0.51
N GLY A 132 0.02 -15.81 -0.45
CA GLY A 132 0.57 -17.15 -0.32
C GLY A 132 -0.33 -18.13 0.44
N ASP A 133 -1.44 -17.68 1.05
CA ASP A 133 -2.40 -18.60 1.65
C ASP A 133 -2.98 -19.51 0.58
N ARG A 134 -3.07 -20.80 0.91
CA ARG A 134 -3.65 -21.80 0.01
C ARG A 134 -5.14 -21.91 0.23
N PHE A 135 -5.84 -22.23 -0.85
CA PHE A 135 -7.28 -22.44 -0.81
C PHE A 135 -7.69 -23.64 -1.68
N VAL A 136 -8.90 -24.13 -1.42
CA VAL A 136 -9.58 -25.12 -2.23
C VAL A 136 -10.92 -24.56 -2.66
N VAL A 137 -11.36 -24.87 -3.88
CA VAL A 137 -12.68 -24.51 -4.39
C VAL A 137 -13.48 -25.73 -4.78
N ARG A 138 -14.80 -25.65 -4.51
CA ARG A 138 -15.78 -26.67 -4.87
C ARG A 138 -16.93 -26.00 -5.62
N PHE A 139 -17.54 -26.73 -6.56
CA PHE A 139 -18.77 -26.27 -7.19
C PHE A 139 -19.89 -26.11 -6.16
N TYR A 140 -20.76 -25.13 -6.40
CA TYR A 140 -21.89 -24.89 -5.54
C TYR A 140 -22.89 -26.08 -5.57
N SER A 141 -23.17 -26.61 -6.77
CA SER A 141 -24.07 -27.74 -6.94
C SER A 141 -23.80 -28.48 -8.27
N PRO A 142 -23.59 -29.80 -8.24
CA PRO A 142 -23.29 -30.62 -7.08
C PRO A 142 -21.97 -30.20 -6.42
N MET A 143 -21.84 -30.44 -5.11
CA MET A 143 -20.66 -30.08 -4.34
C MET A 143 -19.49 -31.02 -4.65
N GLU A 144 -18.71 -30.66 -5.63
CA GLU A 144 -17.54 -31.40 -6.12
C GLU A 144 -16.30 -30.53 -6.05
N THR A 145 -15.17 -31.08 -5.60
CA THR A 145 -13.90 -30.35 -5.59
C THR A 145 -13.41 -30.16 -7.01
N ILE A 146 -13.26 -28.90 -7.42
CA ILE A 146 -12.79 -28.56 -8.76
C ILE A 146 -11.31 -28.24 -8.82
N GLY A 147 -10.77 -27.69 -7.76
CA GLY A 147 -9.40 -27.22 -7.76
C GLY A 147 -9.00 -26.46 -6.51
N GLY A 148 -7.95 -25.73 -6.62
CA GLY A 148 -7.42 -24.87 -5.57
C GLY A 148 -6.31 -23.99 -6.09
N GLY A 149 -5.63 -23.30 -5.20
CA GLY A 149 -4.56 -22.41 -5.62
C GLY A 149 -3.95 -21.62 -4.47
N ILE A 150 -3.38 -20.48 -4.84
CA ILE A 150 -2.74 -19.55 -3.90
C ILE A 150 -3.31 -18.15 -4.05
N VAL A 151 -3.39 -17.42 -2.96
CA VAL A 151 -3.75 -16.01 -2.94
C VAL A 151 -2.54 -15.18 -3.39
N LEU A 152 -2.71 -14.41 -4.46
CA LEU A 152 -1.69 -13.48 -4.97
C LEU A 152 -1.83 -12.10 -4.33
N GLU A 153 -3.09 -11.62 -4.23
CA GLU A 153 -3.41 -10.32 -3.64
C GLU A 153 -4.63 -10.46 -2.72
N PRO A 154 -4.47 -10.22 -1.39
CA PRO A 154 -5.56 -10.39 -0.43
C PRO A 154 -6.52 -9.19 -0.35
N ASN A 155 -6.16 -8.04 -0.91
CA ASN A 155 -6.97 -6.82 -0.86
C ASN A 155 -6.99 -6.08 -2.21
N PRO A 156 -7.36 -6.76 -3.31
CA PRO A 156 -7.30 -6.17 -4.63
C PRO A 156 -8.41 -5.12 -4.83
N VAL A 157 -8.23 -4.28 -5.85
CA VAL A 157 -9.33 -3.54 -6.46
C VAL A 157 -10.04 -4.42 -7.50
N ARG A 158 -11.28 -4.09 -7.85
CA ARG A 158 -12.01 -4.79 -8.92
C ARG A 158 -11.30 -4.62 -10.26
N LYS A 159 -10.95 -5.74 -10.89
CA LYS A 159 -10.27 -5.80 -12.18
C LYS A 159 -11.25 -6.14 -13.32
N LYS A 160 -10.93 -5.65 -14.51
CA LYS A 160 -11.63 -6.02 -15.73
C LYS A 160 -10.99 -7.30 -16.31
N ARG A 161 -11.81 -8.13 -16.97
CA ARG A 161 -11.30 -9.29 -17.70
C ARG A 161 -10.44 -8.83 -18.87
N PHE A 162 -9.38 -9.59 -19.14
CA PHE A 162 -8.43 -9.35 -20.24
C PHE A 162 -7.73 -7.98 -20.19
N ASP A 163 -7.66 -7.36 -19.03
CA ASP A 163 -6.83 -6.17 -18.82
C ASP A 163 -5.36 -6.59 -18.79
N ALA A 164 -4.65 -6.27 -19.85
CA ALA A 164 -3.25 -6.68 -20.04
C ALA A 164 -2.33 -6.18 -18.91
N GLN A 165 -2.55 -4.94 -18.44
CA GLN A 165 -1.75 -4.37 -17.35
C GLN A 165 -2.02 -5.12 -16.04
N ALA A 166 -3.28 -5.34 -15.68
CA ALA A 166 -3.66 -6.07 -14.48
C ALA A 166 -3.14 -7.51 -14.47
N ILE A 167 -3.17 -8.19 -15.64
CA ILE A 167 -2.65 -9.55 -15.80
C ILE A 167 -1.12 -9.56 -15.61
N GLU A 168 -0.40 -8.61 -16.20
CA GLU A 168 1.05 -8.51 -16.04
C GLU A 168 1.46 -8.26 -14.57
N GLU A 169 0.76 -7.36 -13.89
CA GLU A 169 0.97 -7.10 -12.46
C GLU A 169 0.75 -8.35 -11.61
N LEU A 170 -0.32 -9.14 -11.89
CA LEU A 170 -0.57 -10.39 -11.16
C LEU A 170 0.49 -11.46 -11.44
N LYS A 171 1.02 -11.55 -12.66
CA LYS A 171 2.13 -12.45 -13.01
C LYS A 171 3.41 -12.05 -12.28
N LYS A 172 3.70 -10.75 -12.16
CA LYS A 172 4.82 -10.25 -11.34
C LYS A 172 4.61 -10.59 -9.86
N LYS A 173 3.39 -10.43 -9.34
CA LYS A 173 3.04 -10.83 -7.97
C LYS A 173 3.14 -12.34 -7.75
N GLU A 174 2.91 -13.16 -8.75
CA GLU A 174 3.06 -14.62 -8.68
C GLU A 174 4.52 -15.06 -8.57
N SER A 175 5.39 -14.52 -9.41
CA SER A 175 6.80 -14.90 -9.52
C SER A 175 7.76 -14.01 -8.72
N GLY A 176 7.28 -12.83 -8.31
CA GLY A 176 8.10 -11.82 -7.67
C GLY A 176 8.48 -12.14 -6.23
N SER A 177 9.66 -11.64 -5.83
CA SER A 177 10.09 -11.61 -4.43
C SER A 177 9.14 -10.78 -3.57
N LEU A 178 9.29 -10.83 -2.25
CA LEU A 178 8.53 -9.95 -1.36
C LEU A 178 8.82 -8.47 -1.66
N GLY A 179 10.06 -8.15 -2.03
CA GLY A 179 10.47 -6.80 -2.46
C GLY A 179 9.73 -6.31 -3.70
N ASP A 180 9.60 -7.16 -4.75
CA ASP A 180 8.86 -6.80 -5.97
C ASP A 180 7.39 -6.50 -5.69
N VAL A 181 6.77 -7.26 -4.80
CA VAL A 181 5.37 -7.04 -4.40
C VAL A 181 5.23 -5.78 -3.57
N MET A 182 6.20 -5.50 -2.71
CA MET A 182 6.27 -4.28 -1.91
C MET A 182 6.39 -3.04 -2.80
N GLU A 183 7.27 -3.07 -3.79
CA GLU A 183 7.41 -2.02 -4.81
C GLU A 183 6.08 -1.75 -5.53
N LEU A 184 5.41 -2.80 -6.02
CA LEU A 184 4.12 -2.67 -6.71
C LEU A 184 3.06 -2.05 -5.81
N GLN A 185 2.99 -2.47 -4.53
CA GLN A 185 2.03 -1.90 -3.58
C GLN A 185 2.31 -0.42 -3.29
N ILE A 186 3.56 -0.02 -3.17
CA ILE A 186 3.93 1.40 -2.99
C ILE A 186 3.55 2.20 -4.25
N LYS A 187 3.80 1.66 -5.44
CA LYS A 187 3.47 2.29 -6.72
C LYS A 187 1.97 2.51 -6.91
N GLU A 188 1.12 1.54 -6.53
CA GLU A 188 -0.34 1.62 -6.62
C GLU A 188 -0.93 2.80 -5.81
N HIS A 189 -0.23 3.30 -4.78
CA HIS A 189 -0.68 4.44 -3.98
C HIS A 189 -0.43 5.81 -4.66
N GLY A 190 0.36 5.84 -5.72
CA GLY A 190 0.56 7.02 -6.57
C GLY A 190 1.01 8.27 -5.79
N ASP A 191 0.21 9.34 -5.87
CA ASP A 191 0.49 10.65 -5.26
C ASP A 191 0.08 10.77 -3.78
N THR A 192 -0.46 9.70 -3.17
CA THR A 192 -0.95 9.74 -1.78
C THR A 192 0.07 9.33 -0.75
N MET A 193 1.14 8.66 -1.19
CA MET A 193 2.10 7.94 -0.34
C MET A 193 1.41 6.88 0.54
N ILE A 194 2.13 5.86 0.93
CA ILE A 194 1.67 4.85 1.90
C ILE A 194 2.58 4.88 3.11
N THR A 195 2.04 4.61 4.30
CA THR A 195 2.88 4.42 5.47
C THR A 195 3.39 2.99 5.56
N LEU A 196 4.55 2.79 6.20
CA LEU A 196 5.11 1.46 6.40
C LEU A 196 4.15 0.56 7.22
N ALA A 197 3.43 1.14 8.19
CA ALA A 197 2.42 0.41 8.96
C ALA A 197 1.22 0.00 8.09
N GLU A 198 0.75 0.87 7.20
CA GLU A 198 -0.33 0.53 6.24
C GLU A 198 0.13 -0.53 5.24
N LEU A 199 1.36 -0.40 4.71
CA LEU A 199 1.95 -1.38 3.80
C LEU A 199 2.05 -2.76 4.47
N ALA A 200 2.56 -2.82 5.70
CA ALA A 200 2.65 -4.04 6.50
C ALA A 200 1.26 -4.68 6.68
N LYS A 201 0.24 -3.89 6.97
CA LYS A 201 -1.16 -4.34 7.10
C LYS A 201 -1.72 -4.87 5.79
N VAL A 202 -1.52 -4.17 4.67
CA VAL A 202 -2.02 -4.59 3.35
C VAL A 202 -1.34 -5.89 2.91
N MET A 203 -0.04 -6.01 3.15
CA MET A 203 0.73 -7.20 2.78
C MET A 203 0.57 -8.35 3.79
N ALA A 204 -0.06 -8.11 4.93
CA ALA A 204 -0.19 -9.05 6.05
C ALA A 204 1.18 -9.58 6.56
N HIS A 205 2.15 -8.67 6.64
CA HIS A 205 3.48 -8.88 7.20
C HIS A 205 3.72 -7.97 8.40
N SER A 206 4.70 -8.32 9.23
CA SER A 206 5.16 -7.39 10.28
C SER A 206 6.04 -6.28 9.67
N VAL A 207 6.10 -5.13 10.35
CA VAL A 207 6.98 -4.03 9.94
C VAL A 207 8.45 -4.49 9.90
N ASP A 208 8.86 -5.33 10.86
CA ASP A 208 10.25 -5.81 10.94
C ASP A 208 10.62 -6.73 9.77
N GLU A 209 9.69 -7.55 9.27
CA GLU A 209 9.90 -8.39 8.09
C GLU A 209 10.08 -7.57 6.79
N LEU A 210 9.53 -6.36 6.74
CA LEU A 210 9.61 -5.51 5.55
C LEU A 210 10.82 -4.59 5.53
N LYS A 211 11.51 -4.38 6.66
CA LYS A 211 12.61 -3.41 6.76
C LYS A 211 13.77 -3.69 5.82
N GLU A 212 14.21 -4.95 5.74
CA GLU A 212 15.32 -5.34 4.86
C GLU A 212 15.03 -5.03 3.39
N TYR A 213 13.83 -5.35 2.93
CA TYR A 213 13.38 -5.05 1.57
C TYR A 213 13.17 -3.54 1.34
N LEU A 214 12.79 -2.81 2.39
CA LEU A 214 12.66 -1.36 2.31
C LEU A 214 14.02 -0.70 2.08
N GLU A 215 15.05 -1.14 2.79
CA GLU A 215 16.42 -0.66 2.62
C GLU A 215 16.94 -0.95 1.21
N GLU A 216 16.72 -2.16 0.68
CA GLU A 216 17.09 -2.52 -0.70
C GLU A 216 16.39 -1.64 -1.75
N LEU A 217 15.08 -1.35 -1.58
CA LEU A 217 14.31 -0.52 -2.50
C LEU A 217 14.72 0.96 -2.43
N GLU A 218 15.11 1.45 -1.26
CA GLU A 218 15.63 2.81 -1.09
C GLU A 218 17.04 2.94 -1.69
N GLU A 219 17.94 2.00 -1.44
CA GLU A 219 19.31 1.97 -1.97
C GLU A 219 19.31 1.86 -3.51
N SER A 220 18.40 1.08 -4.08
CA SER A 220 18.21 1.02 -5.54
C SER A 220 17.61 2.29 -6.13
N GLY A 221 17.16 3.23 -5.30
CA GLY A 221 16.50 4.46 -5.71
C GLY A 221 15.11 4.25 -6.33
N THR A 222 14.49 3.09 -6.07
CA THR A 222 13.14 2.76 -6.56
C THR A 222 12.06 3.51 -5.77
N ILE A 223 12.31 3.78 -4.50
CA ILE A 223 11.40 4.49 -3.61
C ILE A 223 12.09 5.63 -2.86
N PHE A 224 11.29 6.59 -2.43
CA PHE A 224 11.68 7.60 -1.45
C PHE A 224 11.10 7.22 -0.08
N VAL A 225 11.93 7.32 0.95
CA VAL A 225 11.57 7.03 2.35
C VAL A 225 11.62 8.33 3.15
N PHE A 226 10.53 8.64 3.86
CA PHE A 226 10.39 9.81 4.71
C PHE A 226 10.06 9.38 6.15
N PRO A 227 11.09 9.17 7.01
CA PRO A 227 10.89 8.79 8.41
C PRO A 227 10.32 9.98 9.19
N MET A 228 9.16 9.77 9.84
CA MET A 228 8.48 10.74 10.70
C MET A 228 8.36 10.20 12.12
N LYS A 229 8.05 11.07 13.09
CA LYS A 229 7.95 10.69 14.52
C LYS A 229 6.98 9.55 14.82
N LYS A 230 5.91 9.38 14.01
CA LYS A 230 4.86 8.37 14.25
C LYS A 230 4.93 7.18 13.30
N ASP A 231 5.40 7.38 12.08
CA ASP A 231 5.44 6.37 11.03
C ASP A 231 6.40 6.78 9.92
N THR A 232 6.73 5.86 9.03
CA THR A 232 7.58 6.10 7.86
C THR A 232 6.70 6.13 6.61
N TYR A 233 6.82 7.18 5.79
CA TYR A 233 6.09 7.36 4.55
C TYR A 233 6.95 6.94 3.36
N LEU A 234 6.31 6.24 2.42
CA LEU A 234 6.96 5.64 1.25
C LEU A 234 6.33 6.20 -0.01
N TRP A 235 7.17 6.54 -0.99
CA TRP A 235 6.73 7.08 -2.26
C TRP A 235 7.49 6.45 -3.41
N HIS A 236 6.78 5.91 -4.41
CA HIS A 236 7.43 5.33 -5.58
C HIS A 236 8.05 6.42 -6.46
N ARG A 237 9.24 6.16 -7.00
CA ARG A 237 9.99 7.09 -7.85
C ARG A 237 9.21 7.57 -9.07
N ASP A 238 8.49 6.69 -9.75
CA ASP A 238 7.69 7.06 -10.93
C ASP A 238 6.57 8.04 -10.57
N SER A 239 5.94 7.86 -9.41
CA SER A 239 4.86 8.74 -8.93
C SER A 239 5.42 10.10 -8.52
N GLU A 240 6.55 10.12 -7.83
CA GLU A 240 7.29 11.34 -7.50
C GLU A 240 7.68 12.10 -8.78
N PHE A 241 8.28 11.41 -9.74
CA PHE A 241 8.73 12.00 -11.00
C PHE A 241 7.57 12.66 -11.76
N ALA A 242 6.41 11.99 -11.84
CA ALA A 242 5.22 12.55 -12.48
C ALA A 242 4.70 13.82 -11.79
N VAL A 243 4.77 13.88 -10.46
CA VAL A 243 4.38 15.08 -9.68
C VAL A 243 5.43 16.17 -9.85
N ARG A 244 6.71 15.82 -9.77
CA ARG A 244 7.83 16.73 -9.95
C ARG A 244 7.78 17.45 -11.30
N GLN A 245 7.55 16.73 -12.40
CA GLN A 245 7.40 17.34 -13.73
C GLN A 245 6.30 18.41 -13.76
N LYS A 246 5.13 18.14 -13.16
CA LYS A 246 4.04 19.10 -13.08
C LYS A 246 4.43 20.36 -12.29
N ILE A 247 5.17 20.18 -11.19
CA ILE A 247 5.67 21.30 -10.38
C ILE A 247 6.67 22.13 -11.19
N GLU A 248 7.62 21.47 -11.87
CA GLU A 248 8.64 22.12 -12.72
C GLU A 248 8.00 22.91 -13.86
N GLU A 249 7.05 22.33 -14.59
CA GLU A 249 6.27 23.02 -15.64
C GLU A 249 5.54 24.25 -15.11
N THR A 250 4.96 24.13 -13.91
CA THR A 250 4.23 25.23 -13.26
C THR A 250 5.19 26.34 -12.83
N LEU A 251 6.35 26.00 -12.26
CA LEU A 251 7.38 26.98 -11.90
C LEU A 251 7.95 27.66 -13.14
N GLN A 252 8.18 26.93 -14.22
CA GLN A 252 8.66 27.50 -15.49
C GLN A 252 7.67 28.51 -16.05
N LYS A 253 6.40 28.17 -16.06
CA LYS A 253 5.32 29.10 -16.47
C LYS A 253 5.29 30.33 -15.56
N TYR A 254 5.34 30.12 -14.25
CA TYR A 254 5.34 31.22 -13.27
C TYR A 254 6.51 32.17 -13.46
N HIS A 255 7.72 31.67 -13.70
CA HIS A 255 8.90 32.52 -13.97
C HIS A 255 8.76 33.30 -15.28
N SER A 256 8.11 32.74 -16.31
CA SER A 256 7.85 33.46 -17.56
C SER A 256 6.82 34.58 -17.40
N GLU A 257 5.79 34.37 -16.56
CA GLU A 257 4.75 35.37 -16.29
C GLU A 257 5.17 36.43 -15.24
N HIS A 258 6.08 36.05 -14.33
CA HIS A 258 6.53 36.89 -13.22
C HIS A 258 8.07 36.90 -13.07
N PRO A 259 8.82 37.40 -14.07
CA PRO A 259 10.28 37.27 -14.10
C PRO A 259 11.01 37.95 -12.92
N TYR A 260 10.41 38.95 -12.29
CA TYR A 260 10.99 39.64 -11.14
C TYR A 260 10.63 39.03 -9.77
N ARG A 261 9.93 37.88 -9.77
CA ARG A 261 9.62 37.15 -8.53
C ARG A 261 10.51 35.92 -8.44
N TYR A 262 11.06 35.68 -7.23
CA TYR A 262 11.95 34.54 -7.01
C TYR A 262 11.26 33.18 -7.28
N GLY A 263 9.98 33.03 -6.96
CA GLY A 263 9.25 31.78 -7.17
C GLY A 263 7.84 31.82 -6.57
N MET A 264 7.21 30.66 -6.58
CA MET A 264 5.87 30.43 -6.01
C MET A 264 5.96 30.12 -4.53
N LYS A 265 4.90 30.45 -3.77
CA LYS A 265 4.81 30.05 -2.37
C LYS A 265 4.70 28.54 -2.25
N LYS A 266 5.46 27.94 -1.33
CA LYS A 266 5.45 26.52 -1.01
C LYS A 266 4.03 26.01 -0.71
N ALA A 267 3.21 26.78 -0.01
CA ALA A 267 1.83 26.43 0.31
C ALA A 267 0.92 26.33 -0.93
N GLU A 268 1.15 27.13 -1.97
CA GLU A 268 0.40 27.05 -3.24
C GLU A 268 0.73 25.76 -3.98
N ILE A 269 2.00 25.39 -4.04
CA ILE A 269 2.46 24.13 -4.66
C ILE A 269 1.88 22.93 -3.92
N HIS A 270 1.94 22.93 -2.58
CA HIS A 270 1.33 21.88 -1.77
C HIS A 270 -0.16 21.71 -2.05
N ASN A 271 -0.92 22.79 -2.01
CA ASN A 271 -2.37 22.76 -2.21
C ASN A 271 -2.77 22.36 -3.62
N THR A 272 -1.92 22.63 -4.61
CA THR A 272 -2.20 22.30 -6.02
C THR A 272 -1.90 20.85 -6.35
N PHE A 273 -0.73 20.34 -5.94
CA PHE A 273 -0.24 19.05 -6.40
C PHE A 273 -0.28 17.95 -5.34
N LEU A 274 -0.13 18.28 -4.06
CA LEU A 274 0.08 17.33 -2.97
C LEU A 274 -0.85 17.56 -1.77
N LYS A 275 -2.04 18.13 -1.99
CA LYS A 275 -3.01 18.45 -0.93
C LYS A 275 -3.42 17.28 -0.05
N LYS A 276 -3.27 16.04 -0.53
CA LYS A 276 -3.58 14.81 0.22
C LYS A 276 -2.46 14.42 1.19
N ILE A 277 -1.26 14.95 0.99
CA ILE A 277 -0.08 14.68 1.81
C ILE A 277 -0.06 15.69 2.95
N LYS A 278 0.30 15.24 4.15
CA LYS A 278 0.40 16.12 5.32
C LYS A 278 1.50 17.18 5.13
N PRO A 279 1.30 18.42 5.60
CA PRO A 279 2.27 19.50 5.40
C PRO A 279 3.69 19.18 5.84
N ASN A 280 3.85 18.49 6.98
CA ASN A 280 5.17 18.11 7.49
C ASN A 280 5.92 17.10 6.61
N ILE A 281 5.20 16.26 5.87
CA ILE A 281 5.80 15.30 4.93
C ILE A 281 6.18 16.03 3.64
N PHE A 282 5.32 16.94 3.20
CA PHE A 282 5.63 17.82 2.09
C PHE A 282 6.86 18.67 2.36
N ASP A 283 7.01 19.18 3.60
CA ASP A 283 8.20 19.93 4.01
C ASP A 283 9.47 19.07 3.91
N ALA A 284 9.42 17.81 4.36
CA ALA A 284 10.55 16.88 4.26
C ALA A 284 10.88 16.54 2.79
N TYR A 285 9.86 16.40 1.93
CA TYR A 285 10.05 16.23 0.50
C TYR A 285 10.76 17.42 -0.14
N ILE A 286 10.30 18.64 0.13
CA ILE A 286 10.92 19.86 -0.39
C ILE A 286 12.34 20.03 0.14
N GLU A 287 12.59 19.72 1.39
CA GLU A 287 13.94 19.79 1.97
C GLU A 287 14.90 18.84 1.25
N ARG A 288 14.48 17.60 1.01
CA ARG A 288 15.25 16.61 0.24
C ARG A 288 15.49 17.08 -1.19
N MET A 289 14.46 17.53 -1.89
CA MET A 289 14.58 17.99 -3.28
C MET A 289 15.45 19.25 -3.42
N THR A 290 15.42 20.12 -2.42
CA THR A 290 16.30 21.29 -2.36
C THR A 290 17.75 20.86 -2.10
N GLY A 291 17.98 19.89 -1.22
CA GLY A 291 19.30 19.30 -0.97
C GLY A 291 19.91 18.61 -2.20
N GLU A 292 19.06 17.99 -3.03
CA GLU A 292 19.42 17.36 -4.30
C GLU A 292 19.51 18.38 -5.47
N ASN A 293 19.34 19.68 -5.20
CA ASN A 293 19.36 20.78 -6.19
C ASN A 293 18.29 20.64 -7.30
N VAL A 294 17.16 20.01 -6.97
CA VAL A 294 15.99 19.92 -7.87
C VAL A 294 15.18 21.21 -7.83
N TYR A 295 15.07 21.84 -6.66
CA TYR A 295 14.41 23.14 -6.48
C TYR A 295 15.35 24.14 -5.81
N GLY A 296 15.22 25.43 -6.20
CA GLY A 296 15.73 26.54 -5.45
C GLY A 296 14.74 26.92 -4.32
N ARG A 297 15.25 27.30 -3.16
CA ARG A 297 14.39 27.72 -2.02
C ARG A 297 14.94 29.01 -1.39
N ARG A 298 14.06 30.00 -1.19
CA ARG A 298 14.30 31.16 -0.34
C ARG A 298 13.07 31.33 0.59
N GLU A 299 13.29 31.11 1.88
CA GLU A 299 12.23 31.13 2.89
C GLU A 299 11.04 30.25 2.51
N GLU A 300 9.91 30.87 2.17
CA GLU A 300 8.66 30.18 1.78
C GLU A 300 8.45 30.03 0.26
N TYR A 301 9.41 30.50 -0.54
CA TYR A 301 9.32 30.49 -2.00
C TYR A 301 10.18 29.39 -2.60
N LEU A 302 9.62 28.72 -3.59
CA LEU A 302 10.29 27.69 -4.41
C LEU A 302 10.44 28.18 -5.84
N SER A 303 11.60 27.90 -6.42
CA SER A 303 11.95 28.24 -7.80
C SER A 303 12.52 27.03 -8.53
N LEU A 304 12.71 27.16 -9.83
CA LEU A 304 13.59 26.25 -10.57
C LEU A 304 15.02 26.35 -10.04
N PRO A 305 15.83 25.28 -10.17
CA PRO A 305 17.19 25.28 -9.68
C PRO A 305 18.01 26.36 -10.39
N GLY A 306 18.78 27.14 -9.61
CA GLY A 306 19.62 28.19 -10.16
C GLY A 306 18.87 29.41 -10.73
N TYR A 307 17.56 29.53 -10.51
CA TYR A 307 16.82 30.72 -10.96
C TYR A 307 17.25 31.98 -10.20
N GLU A 308 17.65 32.98 -10.94
CA GLU A 308 17.97 34.30 -10.44
C GLU A 308 17.03 35.33 -11.07
N VAL A 309 16.58 36.29 -10.27
CA VAL A 309 15.76 37.39 -10.78
C VAL A 309 16.60 38.23 -11.76
N PRO A 310 16.12 38.41 -13.00
CA PRO A 310 16.89 39.15 -14.01
C PRO A 310 17.06 40.60 -13.59
N LYS A 311 18.31 41.08 -13.57
CA LYS A 311 18.66 42.48 -13.35
C LYS A 311 18.80 43.22 -14.67
N ASP A 312 17.68 43.37 -15.37
CA ASP A 312 17.65 44.16 -16.60
C ASP A 312 17.67 45.68 -16.34
N ALA A 313 17.68 46.47 -17.43
CA ALA A 313 17.75 47.94 -17.31
C ALA A 313 16.58 48.53 -16.49
N MET A 314 15.41 47.96 -16.57
CA MET A 314 14.24 48.43 -15.84
C MET A 314 14.36 48.10 -14.34
N TYR A 315 14.85 46.91 -14.01
CA TYR A 315 15.13 46.51 -12.62
C TYR A 315 16.14 47.45 -11.98
N LEU A 316 17.29 47.70 -12.67
CA LEU A 316 18.38 48.57 -12.18
C LEU A 316 17.91 50.01 -11.99
N GLN A 317 17.08 50.54 -12.89
CA GLN A 317 16.48 51.87 -12.75
C GLN A 317 15.58 51.96 -11.54
N THR A 318 14.76 50.94 -11.31
CA THR A 318 13.82 50.85 -10.18
C THR A 318 14.59 50.71 -8.85
N GLU A 319 15.60 49.84 -8.80
CA GLU A 319 16.48 49.64 -7.64
C GLU A 319 17.14 51.00 -7.24
N LYS A 320 17.74 51.68 -8.23
CA LYS A 320 18.35 53.01 -7.97
C LYS A 320 17.35 54.06 -7.53
N LEU A 321 16.14 54.08 -8.10
CA LEU A 321 15.11 55.01 -7.69
C LEU A 321 14.68 54.79 -6.23
N ILE A 322 14.59 53.52 -5.84
CA ILE A 322 14.24 53.13 -4.45
C ILE A 322 15.38 53.55 -3.52
N GLU A 323 16.64 53.23 -3.83
CA GLU A 323 17.80 53.61 -3.06
C GLU A 323 17.90 55.14 -2.88
N ASP A 324 17.80 55.89 -3.99
CA ASP A 324 17.82 57.36 -3.95
C ASP A 324 16.66 57.94 -3.11
N THR A 325 15.51 57.27 -3.09
CA THR A 325 14.35 57.72 -2.30
C THR A 325 14.57 57.49 -0.82
N PHE A 326 15.11 56.32 -0.43
CA PHE A 326 15.45 56.00 0.97
C PHE A 326 16.58 56.89 1.51
N GLU A 327 17.62 57.13 0.70
CA GLU A 327 18.69 58.05 1.07
C GLU A 327 18.18 59.46 1.32
N LYS A 328 17.26 59.97 0.50
CA LYS A 328 16.65 61.29 0.67
C LYS A 328 15.72 61.40 1.88
N ALA A 329 15.02 60.34 2.21
CA ALA A 329 14.10 60.28 3.36
C ALA A 329 14.86 60.18 4.72
N GLY A 330 16.09 59.69 4.73
CA GLY A 330 16.88 59.50 5.94
C GLY A 330 16.19 58.63 6.98
N TYR A 331 16.14 59.06 8.22
CA TYR A 331 15.49 58.35 9.35
C TYR A 331 14.01 58.73 9.54
N ASP A 332 13.43 59.53 8.63
CA ASP A 332 12.02 60.02 8.73
C ASP A 332 11.04 59.05 8.00
N PHE A 333 11.28 57.73 8.10
CA PHE A 333 10.39 56.69 7.62
C PHE A 333 9.75 55.94 8.75
#